data_b4bd39a3e849c5b544f5fc436115ea0c
#
_entry.id   b4bd39a3e849c5b544f5fc436115ea0c
#
_cell.length_a   1.000
_cell.length_b   1.000
_cell.length_c   1.000
_cell.angle_alpha   90.00
_cell.angle_beta   90.00
_cell.angle_gamma   90.00
#
_symmetry.space_group_name_H-M   'P 1'
#
loop_
_entity.id
_entity.type
_entity.pdbx_description
1 polymer ?
#
loop_
_entity_poly.entity_id
_entity_poly.type
_entity_poly.pdbx_seq_one_letter_code
_entity_poly.pdbx_strand_id
1 'polypeptide(L)'
;YEMQRSLVGSEMCIRDRFTMTVSALDCTGCGSCVNVCPDKVQAITMTGFEAHEDEQKYFDYAVSLEDKEDVIEKFKLNSVKGSQFRQPLLEFSGACGGCGETPYAKLITQLFGDRMYIANATGCSSIWANSSPSTPYTTNKKGHGPAWSNSLFEDAAEFGYGMLLAQRAIRDRLKNELDEIAANTDKADVKDAIKEWNDTFASGIENGPATEKLVAALEACGCDASKNVLK
;
A
#
# COMPACT_ATOMS: atom_id res chain seq x y z
N TYR A 1 -19.51 18.96 -10.59
CA TYR A 1 -19.18 17.55 -10.79
C TYR A 1 -19.71 16.77 -9.61
N GLU A 2 -20.04 15.52 -9.83
CA GLU A 2 -21.21 14.96 -9.21
C GLU A 2 -21.02 13.53 -8.81
N MET A 3 -21.16 13.21 -7.53
CA MET A 3 -21.31 11.83 -7.14
C MET A 3 -22.05 11.66 -5.82
N GLN A 4 -23.01 10.79 -5.78
CA GLN A 4 -23.75 10.49 -4.57
C GLN A 4 -23.63 9.04 -4.14
N ARG A 5 -23.66 8.88 -2.84
CA ARG A 5 -23.66 7.69 -2.02
C ARG A 5 -24.65 6.61 -2.40
N SER A 6 -24.18 5.41 -2.34
CA SER A 6 -25.03 4.25 -2.07
C SER A 6 -24.70 3.67 -0.70
N LEU A 7 -25.70 3.58 0.13
CA LEU A 7 -25.67 2.74 1.33
C LEU A 7 -26.10 1.33 0.92
N VAL A 8 -25.14 0.48 0.57
CA VAL A 8 -25.39 -0.95 0.50
C VAL A 8 -25.09 -1.51 1.87
N GLY A 9 -26.12 -1.62 2.72
CA GLY A 9 -26.02 -2.27 4.00
C GLY A 9 -26.11 -3.79 3.84
N SER A 10 -25.02 -4.51 4.08
CA SER A 10 -25.11 -5.91 4.47
C SER A 10 -24.82 -5.98 5.98
N GLU A 11 -25.72 -6.55 6.75
CA GLU A 11 -25.42 -6.87 8.15
C GLU A 11 -24.41 -8.02 8.15
N MET A 12 -23.13 -7.67 8.34
CA MET A 12 -22.07 -8.67 8.45
C MET A 12 -21.80 -9.08 9.91
N CYS A 13 -22.20 -8.28 10.85
CA CYS A 13 -22.30 -8.58 12.28
C CYS A 13 -23.57 -7.93 12.82
N ILE A 14 -24.05 -8.37 13.98
CA ILE A 14 -25.35 -8.00 14.56
C ILE A 14 -25.62 -6.47 14.64
N ARG A 15 -24.62 -5.62 14.44
CA ARG A 15 -24.74 -4.15 14.47
C ARG A 15 -23.88 -3.40 13.47
N ASP A 16 -23.03 -4.05 12.69
CA ASP A 16 -22.14 -3.38 11.74
C ASP A 16 -22.78 -3.28 10.36
N ARG A 17 -22.58 -2.14 9.68
CA ARG A 17 -23.05 -1.90 8.32
C ARG A 17 -21.87 -1.60 7.42
N PHE A 18 -21.86 -2.22 6.25
CA PHE A 18 -20.94 -1.86 5.20
C PHE A 18 -21.38 -0.57 4.53
N THR A 19 -20.48 0.38 4.41
CA THR A 19 -20.69 1.65 3.70
C THR A 19 -19.59 1.88 2.69
N MET A 20 -19.96 2.41 1.52
CA MET A 20 -19.01 2.97 0.57
C MET A 20 -19.06 4.49 0.68
N THR A 21 -17.92 5.09 0.95
CA THR A 21 -17.77 6.55 0.95
C THR A 21 -16.97 6.99 -0.26
N VAL A 22 -17.21 8.21 -0.70
CA VAL A 22 -16.52 8.83 -1.81
C VAL A 22 -15.91 10.12 -1.33
N SER A 23 -14.68 10.40 -1.72
CA SER A 23 -14.09 11.72 -1.53
C SER A 23 -14.78 12.72 -2.47
N ALA A 24 -15.60 13.59 -1.92
CA ALA A 24 -16.32 14.57 -2.71
C ALA A 24 -15.36 15.57 -3.39
N LEU A 25 -14.30 15.97 -2.71
CA LEU A 25 -13.33 16.96 -3.21
C LEU A 25 -12.41 16.37 -4.32
N ASP A 26 -12.14 15.06 -4.28
CA ASP A 26 -11.22 14.43 -5.23
C ASP A 26 -11.92 13.73 -6.40
N CYS A 27 -13.25 13.64 -6.34
CA CYS A 27 -14.03 13.02 -7.42
C CYS A 27 -13.99 13.85 -8.69
N THR A 28 -13.48 13.26 -9.79
CA THR A 28 -13.41 13.92 -11.10
C THR A 28 -14.73 13.92 -11.87
N GLY A 29 -15.78 13.28 -11.36
CA GLY A 29 -17.07 13.18 -12.04
C GLY A 29 -17.07 12.36 -13.32
N CYS A 30 -16.16 11.41 -13.50
CA CYS A 30 -16.00 10.64 -14.75
C CYS A 30 -17.17 9.66 -15.04
N GLY A 31 -18.05 9.39 -14.06
CA GLY A 31 -19.21 8.51 -14.21
C GLY A 31 -18.92 7.01 -14.30
N SER A 32 -17.67 6.57 -14.25
CA SER A 32 -17.30 5.15 -14.40
C SER A 32 -17.98 4.25 -13.36
N CYS A 33 -18.09 4.70 -12.12
CA CYS A 33 -18.74 3.95 -11.04
C CYS A 33 -20.25 3.76 -11.26
N VAL A 34 -20.91 4.78 -11.81
CA VAL A 34 -22.33 4.71 -12.17
C VAL A 34 -22.55 3.74 -13.31
N ASN A 35 -21.70 3.81 -14.34
CA ASN A 35 -21.81 2.94 -15.53
C ASN A 35 -21.60 1.46 -15.24
N VAL A 36 -20.80 1.10 -14.21
CA VAL A 36 -20.57 -0.29 -13.81
C VAL A 36 -21.52 -0.76 -12.71
N CYS A 37 -22.32 0.14 -12.14
CA CYS A 37 -23.32 -0.23 -11.15
C CYS A 37 -24.40 -1.09 -11.81
N PRO A 38 -24.71 -2.29 -11.28
CA PRO A 38 -25.70 -3.17 -11.91
C PRO A 38 -27.07 -2.49 -12.04
N ASP A 39 -27.69 -2.56 -13.21
CA ASP A 39 -28.99 -1.93 -13.52
C ASP A 39 -30.08 -2.26 -12.51
N LYS A 40 -30.04 -3.49 -11.94
CA LYS A 40 -31.02 -3.93 -10.94
C LYS A 40 -30.88 -3.23 -9.58
N VAL A 41 -29.70 -2.67 -9.30
CA VAL A 41 -29.38 -2.07 -7.99
C VAL A 41 -29.47 -0.55 -8.06
N GLN A 42 -28.97 0.06 -9.14
CA GLN A 42 -28.90 1.51 -9.38
C GLN A 42 -28.57 2.30 -8.10
N ALA A 43 -27.52 1.84 -7.41
CA ALA A 43 -27.21 2.32 -6.07
C ALA A 43 -26.39 3.62 -6.08
N ILE A 44 -25.90 4.03 -7.26
CA ILE A 44 -25.02 5.19 -7.44
C ILE A 44 -25.64 6.09 -8.52
N THR A 45 -25.74 7.37 -8.22
CA THR A 45 -26.20 8.39 -9.15
C THR A 45 -25.24 9.56 -9.17
N MET A 46 -25.16 10.27 -10.29
CA MET A 46 -24.40 11.52 -10.39
C MET A 46 -25.27 12.68 -9.91
N THR A 47 -24.70 13.55 -9.07
CA THR A 47 -25.37 14.73 -8.51
C THR A 47 -24.43 15.94 -8.51
N GLY A 48 -24.94 17.17 -8.28
CA GLY A 48 -24.14 18.39 -8.21
C GLY A 48 -23.20 18.39 -7.00
N PHE A 49 -21.95 18.76 -7.23
CA PHE A 49 -20.91 18.81 -6.17
C PHE A 49 -21.34 19.72 -5.01
N GLU A 50 -21.95 20.86 -5.32
CA GLU A 50 -22.35 21.86 -4.34
C GLU A 50 -23.31 21.34 -3.27
N ALA A 51 -24.05 20.27 -3.59
CA ALA A 51 -24.97 19.63 -2.65
C ALA A 51 -24.27 18.65 -1.68
N HIS A 52 -23.02 18.28 -1.96
CA HIS A 52 -22.31 17.19 -1.28
C HIS A 52 -20.91 17.56 -0.79
N GLU A 53 -20.49 18.81 -0.90
CA GLU A 53 -19.18 19.29 -0.44
C GLU A 53 -18.93 18.93 1.03
N ASP A 54 -19.94 19.10 1.87
CA ASP A 54 -19.88 18.78 3.29
C ASP A 54 -19.70 17.28 3.60
N GLU A 55 -19.85 16.41 2.61
CA GLU A 55 -19.72 14.96 2.80
C GLU A 55 -18.27 14.48 2.83
N GLN A 56 -17.30 15.30 2.47
CA GLN A 56 -15.88 15.00 2.57
C GLN A 56 -15.50 14.50 3.97
N LYS A 57 -16.05 15.08 5.02
CA LYS A 57 -15.84 14.66 6.42
C LYS A 57 -16.15 13.19 6.70
N TYR A 58 -17.06 12.58 5.95
CA TYR A 58 -17.40 11.17 6.11
C TYR A 58 -16.36 10.25 5.47
N PHE A 59 -15.80 10.69 4.35
CA PHE A 59 -14.67 10.01 3.72
C PHE A 59 -13.42 10.08 4.62
N ASP A 60 -13.08 11.26 5.12
CA ASP A 60 -11.94 11.48 6.00
C ASP A 60 -12.06 10.63 7.29
N TYR A 61 -13.26 10.58 7.86
CA TYR A 61 -13.53 9.71 9.01
C TYR A 61 -13.37 8.23 8.66
N ALA A 62 -13.90 7.78 7.51
CA ALA A 62 -13.78 6.39 7.09
C ALA A 62 -12.32 5.94 6.89
N VAL A 63 -11.49 6.81 6.32
CA VAL A 63 -10.04 6.55 6.15
C VAL A 63 -9.31 6.52 7.49
N SER A 64 -9.78 7.24 8.50
CA SER A 64 -9.16 7.25 9.83
C SER A 64 -9.41 5.97 10.65
N LEU A 65 -10.44 5.19 10.28
CA LEU A 65 -10.79 3.95 10.98
C LEU A 65 -9.71 2.87 10.79
N GLU A 66 -9.54 2.05 11.81
CA GLU A 66 -8.68 0.87 11.71
C GLU A 66 -9.33 -0.23 10.85
N ASP A 67 -8.49 -1.00 10.17
CA ASP A 67 -8.92 -2.16 9.41
C ASP A 67 -9.53 -3.21 10.36
N LYS A 68 -10.69 -3.76 9.99
CA LYS A 68 -11.32 -4.87 10.71
C LYS A 68 -10.77 -6.20 10.19
N GLU A 69 -9.63 -6.62 10.73
CA GLU A 69 -8.93 -7.83 10.27
C GLU A 69 -9.83 -9.08 10.37
N ASP A 70 -10.63 -9.21 11.41
CA ASP A 70 -11.60 -10.32 11.58
C ASP A 70 -12.64 -10.43 10.46
N VAL A 71 -12.91 -9.31 9.78
CA VAL A 71 -13.79 -9.26 8.61
C VAL A 71 -13.00 -9.52 7.32
N ILE A 72 -11.83 -8.87 7.19
CA ILE A 72 -10.99 -8.93 5.99
C ILE A 72 -10.48 -10.35 5.74
N GLU A 73 -10.09 -11.06 6.79
CA GLU A 73 -9.64 -12.47 6.71
C GLU A 73 -10.68 -13.45 6.13
N LYS A 74 -11.95 -13.10 6.19
CA LYS A 74 -13.02 -13.90 5.55
C LYS A 74 -12.99 -13.85 4.04
N PHE A 75 -12.23 -12.92 3.45
CA PHE A 75 -12.10 -12.73 2.01
C PHE A 75 -10.68 -13.05 1.56
N LYS A 76 -10.55 -13.82 0.49
CA LYS A 76 -9.23 -14.10 -0.10
C LYS A 76 -8.61 -12.81 -0.61
N LEU A 77 -7.45 -12.43 -0.08
CA LEU A 77 -6.73 -11.21 -0.46
C LEU A 77 -6.46 -11.12 -1.97
N ASN A 78 -6.14 -12.24 -2.61
CA ASN A 78 -5.87 -12.33 -4.04
C ASN A 78 -7.13 -12.42 -4.93
N SER A 79 -8.30 -12.14 -4.38
CA SER A 79 -9.53 -11.98 -5.15
C SER A 79 -9.85 -10.51 -5.40
N VAL A 80 -10.61 -10.22 -6.47
CA VAL A 80 -11.04 -8.84 -6.78
C VAL A 80 -11.74 -8.19 -5.58
N LYS A 81 -12.65 -8.93 -4.93
CA LYS A 81 -13.38 -8.41 -3.77
C LYS A 81 -12.47 -8.24 -2.55
N GLY A 82 -11.65 -9.23 -2.24
CA GLY A 82 -10.83 -9.22 -1.02
C GLY A 82 -9.74 -8.15 -1.04
N SER A 83 -9.12 -7.90 -2.20
CA SER A 83 -8.11 -6.85 -2.36
C SER A 83 -8.65 -5.45 -2.06
N GLN A 84 -9.94 -5.20 -2.31
CA GLN A 84 -10.55 -3.88 -2.14
C GLN A 84 -10.82 -3.52 -0.67
N PHE A 85 -10.67 -4.46 0.26
CA PHE A 85 -10.74 -4.17 1.70
C PHE A 85 -9.39 -3.67 2.27
N ARG A 86 -8.32 -3.70 1.50
CA ARG A 86 -7.02 -3.14 1.89
C ARG A 86 -6.90 -1.69 1.45
N GLN A 87 -6.27 -0.87 2.30
CA GLN A 87 -6.02 0.53 1.98
C GLN A 87 -5.18 0.63 0.70
N PRO A 88 -5.62 1.36 -0.32
CA PRO A 88 -4.78 1.66 -1.47
C PRO A 88 -3.70 2.68 -1.08
N LEU A 89 -2.50 2.49 -1.61
CA LEU A 89 -1.41 3.47 -1.46
C LEU A 89 -1.17 4.24 -2.76
N LEU A 90 -2.16 4.25 -3.64
CA LEU A 90 -2.31 5.12 -4.79
C LEU A 90 -3.79 5.49 -4.92
N GLU A 91 -4.12 6.76 -4.78
CA GLU A 91 -5.45 7.31 -5.00
C GLU A 91 -5.38 8.72 -5.56
N PHE A 92 -6.45 9.14 -6.22
CA PHE A 92 -6.61 10.51 -6.70
C PHE A 92 -5.48 10.98 -7.64
N SER A 93 -5.07 10.10 -8.56
CA SER A 93 -4.06 10.44 -9.56
C SER A 93 -4.57 11.53 -10.50
N GLY A 94 -3.67 12.36 -11.03
CA GLY A 94 -3.96 13.34 -12.07
C GLY A 94 -4.18 12.73 -13.47
N ALA A 95 -4.50 11.43 -13.56
CA ALA A 95 -4.77 10.75 -14.83
C ALA A 95 -6.11 11.18 -15.42
N CYS A 96 -6.32 10.92 -16.71
CA CYS A 96 -7.58 11.19 -17.39
C CYS A 96 -8.75 10.45 -16.71
N GLY A 97 -9.93 11.07 -16.69
CA GLY A 97 -11.14 10.42 -16.21
C GLY A 97 -11.37 9.09 -16.93
N GLY A 98 -11.55 7.99 -16.17
CA GLY A 98 -11.70 6.65 -16.73
C GLY A 98 -10.41 6.02 -17.28
N CYS A 99 -9.22 6.49 -16.87
CA CYS A 99 -7.94 5.88 -17.24
C CYS A 99 -7.92 4.39 -16.91
N GLY A 100 -7.53 3.55 -17.88
CA GLY A 100 -7.45 2.09 -17.71
C GLY A 100 -6.18 1.62 -16.99
N GLU A 101 -5.18 2.46 -16.76
CA GLU A 101 -3.91 2.11 -16.13
C GLU A 101 -3.94 2.23 -14.61
N THR A 102 -4.50 3.31 -14.09
CA THR A 102 -4.50 3.62 -12.66
C THR A 102 -5.20 2.58 -11.77
N PRO A 103 -6.27 1.88 -12.21
CA PRO A 103 -6.87 0.80 -11.43
C PRO A 103 -5.90 -0.36 -11.14
N TYR A 104 -5.02 -0.70 -12.10
CA TYR A 104 -4.00 -1.73 -11.92
C TYR A 104 -2.90 -1.28 -10.95
N ALA A 105 -2.42 -0.04 -11.10
CA ALA A 105 -1.45 0.54 -10.18
C ALA A 105 -2.02 0.60 -8.75
N LYS A 106 -3.28 1.01 -8.57
CA LYS A 106 -4.00 0.98 -7.29
C LYS A 106 -4.04 -0.43 -6.70
N LEU A 107 -4.46 -1.43 -7.48
CA LEU A 107 -4.54 -2.83 -7.04
C LEU A 107 -3.18 -3.35 -6.55
N ILE A 108 -2.10 -3.08 -7.29
CA ILE A 108 -0.76 -3.50 -6.93
C ILE A 108 -0.33 -2.86 -5.60
N THR A 109 -0.68 -1.59 -5.35
CA THR A 109 -0.39 -0.95 -4.07
C THR A 109 -1.20 -1.53 -2.91
N GLN A 110 -2.42 -2.00 -3.14
CA GLN A 110 -3.22 -2.69 -2.12
C GLN A 110 -2.62 -4.03 -1.70
N LEU A 111 -1.92 -4.70 -2.62
CA LEU A 111 -1.30 -6.01 -2.39
C LEU A 111 0.13 -5.93 -1.87
N PHE A 112 0.90 -4.95 -2.33
CA PHE A 112 2.35 -4.90 -2.13
C PHE A 112 2.88 -3.51 -1.76
N GLY A 113 2.05 -2.48 -1.68
CA GLY A 113 2.47 -1.09 -1.63
C GLY A 113 3.37 -0.74 -0.44
N ASP A 114 3.22 -1.42 0.69
CA ASP A 114 4.03 -1.24 1.90
C ASP A 114 5.52 -1.59 1.73
N ARG A 115 5.87 -2.33 0.67
CA ARG A 115 7.20 -2.86 0.38
C ARG A 115 7.61 -2.78 -1.09
N MET A 116 6.95 -1.90 -1.85
CA MET A 116 7.15 -1.74 -3.30
C MET A 116 8.27 -0.76 -3.62
N TYR A 117 9.11 -1.13 -4.60
CA TYR A 117 9.92 -0.19 -5.37
C TYR A 117 9.36 -0.09 -6.78
N ILE A 118 9.22 1.12 -7.28
CA ILE A 118 8.68 1.40 -8.61
C ILE A 118 9.78 2.05 -9.45
N ALA A 119 10.24 1.32 -10.46
CA ALA A 119 11.07 1.87 -11.52
C ALA A 119 10.15 2.31 -12.67
N ASN A 120 10.05 3.60 -12.89
CA ASN A 120 9.22 4.18 -13.92
C ASN A 120 10.09 4.75 -15.04
N ALA A 121 9.55 4.85 -16.25
CA ALA A 121 10.16 5.58 -17.35
C ALA A 121 9.18 6.63 -17.87
N THR A 122 9.67 7.58 -18.64
CA THR A 122 8.89 8.71 -19.14
C THR A 122 7.66 8.23 -19.94
N GLY A 123 6.49 8.67 -19.50
CA GLY A 123 5.19 8.31 -20.07
C GLY A 123 4.06 8.87 -19.22
N CYS A 124 2.82 8.38 -19.42
CA CYS A 124 1.66 8.81 -18.63
C CYS A 124 1.87 8.58 -17.14
N SER A 125 2.47 7.47 -16.76
CA SER A 125 2.73 7.14 -15.35
C SER A 125 3.74 8.07 -14.68
N SER A 126 4.65 8.70 -15.40
CA SER A 126 5.50 9.77 -14.86
C SER A 126 4.71 11.07 -14.66
N ILE A 127 3.77 11.36 -15.53
CA ILE A 127 2.99 12.60 -15.45
C ILE A 127 2.02 12.55 -14.27
N TRP A 128 1.16 11.54 -14.18
CA TRP A 128 0.17 11.46 -13.11
C TRP A 128 0.78 11.02 -11.76
N ALA A 129 1.99 10.41 -11.75
CA ALA A 129 2.63 9.98 -10.52
C ALA A 129 3.46 11.07 -9.83
N ASN A 130 4.15 11.96 -10.58
CA ASN A 130 5.05 12.93 -9.94
C ASN A 130 5.35 14.21 -10.73
N SER A 131 5.04 14.32 -12.03
CA SER A 131 5.25 15.56 -12.77
C SER A 131 4.20 16.61 -12.47
N SER A 132 3.07 16.22 -11.91
CA SER A 132 2.14 17.11 -11.21
C SER A 132 2.77 17.57 -9.90
N PRO A 133 2.35 18.70 -9.32
CA PRO A 133 2.92 19.20 -8.05
C PRO A 133 2.69 18.26 -6.86
N SER A 134 1.87 17.23 -7.01
CA SER A 134 1.57 16.23 -5.99
C SER A 134 1.69 14.81 -6.54
N THR A 135 2.12 13.87 -5.71
CA THR A 135 2.11 12.45 -6.03
C THR A 135 0.83 11.78 -5.52
N PRO A 136 0.21 10.84 -6.27
CA PRO A 136 -0.93 10.06 -5.80
C PRO A 136 -0.52 8.88 -4.91
N TYR A 137 0.78 8.59 -4.79
CA TYR A 137 1.29 7.57 -3.89
C TYR A 137 1.36 8.11 -2.45
N THR A 138 1.01 7.25 -1.50
CA THR A 138 1.01 7.57 -0.08
C THR A 138 1.59 6.43 0.76
N THR A 139 1.62 6.61 2.07
CA THR A 139 2.07 5.60 3.03
C THR A 139 0.89 5.07 3.86
N ASN A 140 1.06 3.87 4.40
CA ASN A 140 0.15 3.32 5.38
C ASN A 140 0.35 3.98 6.77
N LYS A 141 -0.45 3.59 7.75
CA LYS A 141 -0.38 4.11 9.12
C LYS A 141 0.95 3.87 9.83
N LYS A 142 1.77 2.91 9.34
CA LYS A 142 3.13 2.64 9.83
C LYS A 142 4.20 3.49 9.13
N GLY A 143 3.82 4.34 8.18
CA GLY A 143 4.73 5.16 7.39
C GLY A 143 5.40 4.42 6.22
N HIS A 144 4.94 3.23 5.87
CA HIS A 144 5.47 2.44 4.76
C HIS A 144 4.62 2.65 3.51
N GLY A 145 5.27 2.80 2.35
CA GLY A 145 4.60 2.96 1.06
C GLY A 145 5.55 2.80 -0.11
N PRO A 146 5.03 2.91 -1.34
CA PRO A 146 5.84 2.73 -2.55
C PRO A 146 6.99 3.74 -2.63
N ALA A 147 8.20 3.25 -2.91
CA ALA A 147 9.33 4.09 -3.29
C ALA A 147 9.34 4.23 -4.82
N TRP A 148 9.02 5.42 -5.30
CA TRP A 148 8.90 5.70 -6.73
C TRP A 148 10.12 6.45 -7.25
N SER A 149 10.65 6.01 -8.39
CA SER A 149 11.74 6.69 -9.08
C SER A 149 11.54 6.62 -10.59
N ASN A 150 11.91 7.68 -11.30
CA ASN A 150 11.73 7.80 -12.75
C ASN A 150 13.06 7.91 -13.47
N SER A 151 13.22 7.13 -14.55
CA SER A 151 14.23 7.39 -15.55
C SER A 151 13.73 8.40 -16.58
N LEU A 152 14.62 9.22 -17.12
CA LEU A 152 14.31 10.14 -18.20
C LEU A 152 14.34 9.47 -19.58
N PHE A 153 14.72 8.20 -19.62
CA PHE A 153 14.83 7.39 -20.82
C PHE A 153 13.73 6.31 -20.82
N GLU A 154 13.50 5.68 -21.97
CA GLU A 154 12.53 4.57 -22.10
C GLU A 154 13.17 3.24 -21.66
N ASP A 155 13.77 3.19 -20.47
CA ASP A 155 14.60 2.10 -19.97
C ASP A 155 14.06 1.51 -18.64
N ALA A 156 12.73 1.48 -18.45
CA ALA A 156 12.10 1.02 -17.22
C ALA A 156 12.52 -0.39 -16.81
N ALA A 157 12.74 -1.29 -17.77
CA ALA A 157 13.14 -2.67 -17.52
C ALA A 157 14.56 -2.76 -16.96
N GLU A 158 15.51 -2.08 -17.58
CA GLU A 158 16.91 -2.04 -17.16
C GLU A 158 17.07 -1.34 -15.82
N PHE A 159 16.38 -0.21 -15.65
CA PHE A 159 16.35 0.54 -14.41
C PHE A 159 15.78 -0.30 -13.26
N GLY A 160 14.63 -0.97 -13.49
CA GLY A 160 14.02 -1.86 -12.50
C GLY A 160 14.90 -3.06 -12.18
N TYR A 161 15.59 -3.62 -13.16
CA TYR A 161 16.53 -4.71 -12.94
C TYR A 161 17.73 -4.25 -12.09
N GLY A 162 18.27 -3.06 -12.37
CA GLY A 162 19.32 -2.45 -11.55
C GLY A 162 18.89 -2.23 -10.10
N MET A 163 17.67 -1.73 -9.86
CA MET A 163 17.08 -1.60 -8.52
C MET A 163 16.96 -2.95 -7.81
N LEU A 164 16.51 -4.00 -8.53
CA LEU A 164 16.42 -5.35 -7.97
C LEU A 164 17.79 -5.89 -7.55
N LEU A 165 18.80 -5.71 -8.39
CA LEU A 165 20.17 -6.17 -8.07
C LEU A 165 20.74 -5.42 -6.86
N ALA A 166 20.51 -4.11 -6.77
CA ALA A 166 20.94 -3.31 -5.62
C ALA A 166 20.25 -3.78 -4.32
N GLN A 167 18.94 -4.00 -4.35
CA GLN A 167 18.21 -4.51 -3.18
C GLN A 167 18.67 -5.91 -2.75
N ARG A 168 18.95 -6.79 -3.71
CA ARG A 168 19.52 -8.11 -3.40
C ARG A 168 20.88 -8.00 -2.75
N ALA A 169 21.78 -7.19 -3.30
CA ALA A 169 23.10 -6.99 -2.73
C ALA A 169 23.06 -6.41 -1.30
N ILE A 170 22.16 -5.46 -1.03
CA ILE A 170 21.95 -4.91 0.31
C ILE A 170 21.45 -6.00 1.27
N ARG A 171 20.46 -6.78 0.87
CA ARG A 171 19.88 -7.84 1.70
C ARG A 171 20.89 -8.96 1.98
N ASP A 172 21.69 -9.36 1.00
CA ASP A 172 22.75 -10.37 1.17
C ASP A 172 23.84 -9.86 2.11
N ARG A 173 24.22 -8.59 2.02
CA ARG A 173 25.15 -7.97 2.95
C ARG A 173 24.61 -7.99 4.38
N LEU A 174 23.35 -7.53 4.57
CA LEU A 174 22.70 -7.54 5.89
C LEU A 174 22.64 -8.95 6.49
N LYS A 175 22.34 -9.95 5.66
CA LYS A 175 22.34 -11.34 6.09
C LYS A 175 23.69 -11.77 6.63
N ASN A 176 24.78 -11.48 5.92
CA ASN A 176 26.13 -11.81 6.35
C ASN A 176 26.51 -11.10 7.67
N GLU A 177 26.18 -9.81 7.79
CA GLU A 177 26.41 -9.04 9.01
C GLU A 177 25.61 -9.61 10.21
N LEU A 178 24.36 -10.01 9.99
CA LEU A 178 23.52 -10.65 11.01
C LEU A 178 24.06 -12.04 11.42
N ASP A 179 24.53 -12.84 10.47
CA ASP A 179 25.15 -14.14 10.76
C ASP A 179 26.42 -13.98 11.60
N GLU A 180 27.23 -12.95 11.36
CA GLU A 180 28.38 -12.58 12.18
C GLU A 180 27.97 -12.17 13.59
N ILE A 181 26.91 -11.37 13.73
CA ILE A 181 26.36 -10.99 15.05
C ILE A 181 25.89 -12.24 15.80
N ALA A 182 25.16 -13.14 15.14
CA ALA A 182 24.64 -14.37 15.75
C ALA A 182 25.76 -15.28 16.23
N ALA A 183 26.90 -15.32 15.53
CA ALA A 183 28.07 -16.11 15.91
C ALA A 183 28.79 -15.54 17.16
N ASN A 184 28.77 -14.22 17.35
CA ASN A 184 29.56 -13.51 18.37
C ASN A 184 28.75 -13.02 19.57
N THR A 185 27.43 -13.09 19.55
CA THR A 185 26.57 -12.67 20.68
C THR A 185 26.24 -13.83 21.61
N ASP A 186 26.15 -13.58 22.91
CA ASP A 186 25.62 -14.54 23.88
C ASP A 186 24.13 -14.37 24.19
N LYS A 187 23.50 -13.33 23.60
CA LYS A 187 22.08 -12.99 23.81
C LYS A 187 21.20 -13.92 23.00
N ALA A 188 20.41 -14.76 23.68
CA ALA A 188 19.52 -15.74 23.04
C ALA A 188 18.42 -15.06 22.23
N ASP A 189 17.83 -13.97 22.72
CA ASP A 189 16.79 -13.18 22.08
C ASP A 189 17.25 -12.62 20.70
N VAL A 190 18.49 -12.15 20.63
CA VAL A 190 19.09 -11.67 19.36
C VAL A 190 19.30 -12.82 18.38
N LYS A 191 19.83 -13.96 18.86
CA LYS A 191 20.02 -15.15 18.02
C LYS A 191 18.71 -15.68 17.44
N ASP A 192 17.67 -15.75 18.26
CA ASP A 192 16.37 -16.24 17.86
C ASP A 192 15.71 -15.31 16.82
N ALA A 193 15.82 -13.99 17.03
CA ALA A 193 15.31 -13.01 16.09
C ALA A 193 16.05 -13.06 14.73
N ILE A 194 17.38 -13.20 14.72
CA ILE A 194 18.17 -13.35 13.51
C ILE A 194 17.80 -14.65 12.79
N LYS A 195 17.62 -15.74 13.52
CA LYS A 195 17.19 -17.01 12.95
C LYS A 195 15.82 -16.90 12.29
N GLU A 196 14.82 -16.33 12.98
CA GLU A 196 13.47 -16.13 12.44
C GLU A 196 13.53 -15.28 11.15
N TRP A 197 14.34 -14.22 11.14
CA TRP A 197 14.54 -13.38 9.97
C TRP A 197 15.16 -14.13 8.79
N ASN A 198 16.18 -14.96 9.05
CA ASN A 198 16.83 -15.79 8.04
C ASN A 198 15.87 -16.86 7.49
N ASP A 199 15.09 -17.52 8.35
CA ASP A 199 14.15 -18.57 7.97
C ASP A 199 13.03 -18.02 7.07
N THR A 200 12.62 -16.77 7.29
CA THR A 200 11.57 -16.08 6.53
C THR A 200 12.10 -15.22 5.38
N PHE A 201 13.41 -15.17 5.14
CA PHE A 201 14.08 -14.25 4.21
C PHE A 201 13.50 -14.22 2.80
N ALA A 202 13.00 -15.34 2.29
CA ALA A 202 12.40 -15.46 0.97
C ALA A 202 10.93 -15.00 0.90
N SER A 203 10.24 -14.86 2.04
CA SER A 203 8.82 -14.53 2.12
C SER A 203 8.65 -13.05 2.48
N GLY A 204 8.22 -12.21 1.54
CA GLY A 204 7.99 -10.79 1.82
C GLY A 204 6.85 -10.52 2.83
N ILE A 205 5.95 -11.48 3.05
CA ILE A 205 4.84 -11.36 4.01
C ILE A 205 5.34 -11.73 5.42
N GLU A 206 6.00 -12.87 5.55
CA GLU A 206 6.46 -13.39 6.84
C GLU A 206 7.70 -12.65 7.36
N ASN A 207 8.56 -12.19 6.45
CA ASN A 207 9.78 -11.47 6.81
C ASN A 207 9.50 -10.06 7.37
N GLY A 208 8.36 -9.43 7.07
CA GLY A 208 7.98 -8.14 7.64
C GLY A 208 7.92 -8.17 9.17
N PRO A 209 7.03 -8.99 9.77
CA PRO A 209 6.96 -9.15 11.23
C PRO A 209 8.27 -9.62 11.85
N ALA A 210 9.03 -10.52 11.19
CA ALA A 210 10.33 -10.95 11.65
C ALA A 210 11.35 -9.81 11.68
N THR A 211 11.28 -8.88 10.73
CA THR A 211 12.10 -7.67 10.71
C THR A 211 11.78 -6.74 11.88
N GLU A 212 10.50 -6.52 12.19
CA GLU A 212 10.10 -5.70 13.35
C GLU A 212 10.66 -6.28 14.66
N LYS A 213 10.60 -7.60 14.84
CA LYS A 213 11.19 -8.29 16.01
C LYS A 213 12.72 -8.17 16.04
N LEU A 214 13.36 -8.33 14.89
CA LEU A 214 14.82 -8.21 14.78
C LEU A 214 15.29 -6.81 15.13
N VAL A 215 14.64 -5.76 14.61
CA VAL A 215 14.95 -4.36 14.91
C VAL A 215 14.85 -4.13 16.42
N ALA A 216 13.75 -4.54 17.05
CA ALA A 216 13.55 -4.39 18.49
C ALA A 216 14.63 -5.11 19.32
N ALA A 217 15.03 -6.32 18.91
CA ALA A 217 16.09 -7.08 19.60
C ALA A 217 17.47 -6.43 19.44
N LEU A 218 17.79 -5.89 18.25
CA LEU A 218 19.04 -5.19 17.98
C LEU A 218 19.13 -3.85 18.73
N GLU A 219 18.04 -3.10 18.80
CA GLU A 219 17.92 -1.86 19.58
C GLU A 219 18.16 -2.13 21.08
N ALA A 220 17.52 -3.16 21.63
CA ALA A 220 17.69 -3.59 23.00
C ALA A 220 19.12 -4.10 23.29
N CYS A 221 19.78 -4.68 22.29
CA CYS A 221 21.17 -5.10 22.37
C CYS A 221 22.12 -3.90 22.56
N GLY A 222 21.97 -2.87 21.76
CA GLY A 222 22.70 -1.60 21.84
C GLY A 222 24.20 -1.69 21.58
N CYS A 223 24.73 -2.85 21.13
CA CYS A 223 26.14 -3.01 20.80
C CYS A 223 26.51 -2.30 19.48
N ASP A 224 27.77 -2.05 19.24
CA ASP A 224 28.22 -1.30 18.06
C ASP A 224 27.89 -2.05 16.75
N ALA A 225 27.97 -3.37 16.72
CA ALA A 225 27.57 -4.18 15.58
C ALA A 225 26.07 -4.02 15.28
N SER A 226 25.19 -4.09 16.31
CA SER A 226 23.75 -3.84 16.14
C SER A 226 23.46 -2.44 15.63
N LYS A 227 24.15 -1.40 16.15
CA LYS A 227 23.98 -0.01 15.68
C LYS A 227 24.40 0.17 14.22
N ASN A 228 25.37 -0.59 13.72
CA ASN A 228 25.80 -0.51 12.33
C ASN A 228 24.78 -1.12 11.38
N VAL A 229 24.14 -2.21 11.77
CA VAL A 229 23.06 -2.86 10.97
C VAL A 229 21.80 -2.01 10.95
N LEU A 230 21.52 -1.27 12.02
CA LEU A 230 20.33 -0.39 12.14
C LEU A 230 20.45 0.95 11.40
N LYS A 231 21.63 1.28 10.82
CA LYS A 231 21.83 2.48 9.98
C LYS A 231 21.51 2.22 8.51
#